data_406c2a0b22da0079b06a4f1641c13e2e
#
_entry.id   406c2a0b22da0079b06a4f1641c13e2e
#
_cell.length_a   1.000
_cell.length_b   1.000
_cell.length_c   1.000
_cell.angle_alpha   90.00
_cell.angle_beta   90.00
_cell.angle_gamma   90.00
#
_symmetry.space_group_name_H-M   'P 1'
#
loop_
_entity.id
_entity.type
_entity.pdbx_description
1 polymer ?
#
loop_
_entity_poly.entity_id
_entity_poly.type
_entity_poly.pdbx_seq_one_letter_code
_entity_poly.pdbx_strand_id
1 'polypeptide(L)'
;THASSDVYANFPITLKGYSGDSKTSESYGGQMARHMLHNGLKKAASSGDLSKMEMYFNGAKSVPILDPKSSSKFPIKQKLVEELSGGKKLVNKTYKGKVVGWPGNMTGAEVIQFMMEKAASVPKGVDTLTGYNYPQLISKFAMGAVFYNQACTNYLGAKKLSSESKPNDAPYKKGAKYTGKEHVWDEAFGYWGAAAHTLTLTAKESYEVAK
;
A
#
# COMPACT_ATOMS: atom_id res chain seq x y z
N THR A 1 -9.79 5.02 14.61
CA THR A 1 -8.51 5.56 15.07
C THR A 1 -7.47 5.20 14.04
N HIS A 2 -6.86 6.19 13.40
CA HIS A 2 -5.74 5.96 12.51
C HIS A 2 -4.55 5.41 13.31
N ALA A 3 -3.79 4.52 12.69
CA ALA A 3 -2.53 4.08 13.25
C ALA A 3 -1.69 5.30 13.60
N SER A 4 -0.95 5.22 14.69
CA SER A 4 -0.06 6.30 15.07
C SER A 4 0.90 6.59 13.93
N SER A 5 1.11 7.86 13.68
CA SER A 5 1.99 8.39 12.65
C SER A 5 3.49 8.16 12.90
N ASP A 6 3.81 7.34 13.89
CA ASP A 6 5.21 7.11 14.28
C ASP A 6 6.09 6.51 13.17
N VAL A 7 5.47 5.95 12.14
CA VAL A 7 6.15 5.29 11.01
C VAL A 7 6.00 6.04 9.69
N TYR A 8 5.01 6.93 9.57
CA TYR A 8 4.68 7.65 8.33
C TYR A 8 4.71 9.16 8.54
N ALA A 9 5.08 9.90 7.49
CA ALA A 9 5.17 11.35 7.54
C ALA A 9 3.82 11.99 7.85
N ASN A 10 3.87 13.03 8.67
CA ASN A 10 2.73 13.90 8.95
C ASN A 10 2.77 15.12 8.04
N PHE A 11 1.60 15.55 7.58
CA PHE A 11 1.45 16.78 6.80
C PHE A 11 0.71 17.82 7.62
N PRO A 12 1.20 19.08 7.67
CA PRO A 12 0.52 20.15 8.39
C PRO A 12 -0.83 20.45 7.73
N ILE A 13 -1.78 20.90 8.56
CA ILE A 13 -3.06 21.40 8.05
C ILE A 13 -2.85 22.81 7.52
N THR A 14 -3.28 23.06 6.27
CA THR A 14 -3.17 24.36 5.59
C THR A 14 -4.53 25.00 5.33
N LEU A 15 -5.64 24.35 5.69
CA LEU A 15 -6.98 24.85 5.49
C LEU A 15 -7.20 26.17 6.26
N LYS A 16 -7.46 27.25 5.54
CA LYS A 16 -7.73 28.58 6.12
C LYS A 16 -8.95 28.53 7.06
N GLY A 17 -8.81 29.18 8.21
CA GLY A 17 -9.86 29.27 9.21
C GLY A 17 -10.02 27.99 10.06
N TYR A 18 -9.20 26.97 9.87
CA TYR A 18 -9.21 25.83 10.76
C TYR A 18 -8.61 26.19 12.11
N SER A 19 -9.38 25.97 13.15
CA SER A 19 -8.94 26.07 14.55
C SER A 19 -9.35 24.80 15.28
N GLY A 20 -8.41 24.00 15.73
CA GLY A 20 -8.68 22.76 16.43
C GLY A 20 -7.41 22.03 16.85
N ASP A 21 -7.55 20.90 17.51
CA ASP A 21 -6.43 20.18 18.12
C ASP A 21 -5.57 19.41 17.11
N SER A 22 -6.13 19.07 15.95
CA SER A 22 -5.39 18.37 14.90
C SER A 22 -4.35 19.26 14.25
N LYS A 23 -3.11 18.80 14.24
CA LYS A 23 -1.97 19.48 13.61
C LYS A 23 -1.54 18.84 12.30
N THR A 24 -2.22 17.78 11.87
CA THR A 24 -1.88 17.02 10.66
C THR A 24 -3.12 16.68 9.85
N SER A 25 -2.98 16.69 8.52
CA SER A 25 -3.99 16.23 7.55
C SER A 25 -3.87 14.73 7.25
N GLU A 26 -2.93 14.02 7.87
CA GLU A 26 -2.68 12.60 7.64
C GLU A 26 -3.96 11.75 7.72
N SER A 27 -4.23 10.99 6.66
CA SER A 27 -5.39 10.10 6.55
C SER A 27 -5.13 8.95 5.56
N TYR A 28 -4.01 8.25 5.67
CA TYR A 28 -3.62 7.17 4.75
C TYR A 28 -3.46 5.78 5.41
N GLY A 29 -4.11 5.55 6.54
CA GLY A 29 -4.10 4.24 7.22
C GLY A 29 -4.56 3.08 6.34
N GLY A 30 -5.47 3.33 5.38
CA GLY A 30 -5.90 2.33 4.40
C GLY A 30 -4.80 1.92 3.42
N GLN A 31 -3.93 2.83 3.07
CA GLN A 31 -2.77 2.58 2.21
C GLN A 31 -1.70 1.81 2.98
N MET A 32 -1.47 2.16 4.25
CA MET A 32 -0.59 1.41 5.15
C MET A 32 -1.04 -0.04 5.30
N ALA A 33 -2.33 -0.27 5.52
CA ALA A 33 -2.90 -1.61 5.59
C ALA A 33 -2.60 -2.42 4.32
N ARG A 34 -2.68 -1.79 3.14
CA ARG A 34 -2.34 -2.45 1.86
C ARG A 34 -0.86 -2.78 1.72
N HIS A 35 0.04 -1.95 2.24
CA HIS A 35 1.47 -2.29 2.27
C HIS A 35 1.72 -3.54 3.13
N MET A 36 1.00 -3.68 4.25
CA MET A 36 1.10 -4.87 5.09
C MET A 36 0.52 -6.11 4.40
N LEU A 37 -0.60 -5.96 3.68
CA LEU A 37 -1.14 -7.04 2.84
C LEU A 37 -0.14 -7.47 1.75
N HIS A 38 0.52 -6.53 1.09
CA HIS A 38 1.53 -6.82 0.08
C HIS A 38 2.74 -7.59 0.65
N ASN A 39 3.23 -7.17 1.81
CA ASN A 39 4.30 -7.89 2.50
C ASN A 39 3.89 -9.32 2.87
N GLY A 40 2.67 -9.48 3.39
CA GLY A 40 2.11 -10.78 3.71
C GLY A 40 1.94 -11.68 2.48
N LEU A 41 1.45 -11.12 1.38
CA LEU A 41 1.32 -11.83 0.10
C LEU A 41 2.67 -12.38 -0.38
N LYS A 42 3.72 -11.56 -0.37
CA LYS A 42 5.07 -12.00 -0.74
C LYS A 42 5.58 -13.14 0.15
N LYS A 43 5.38 -13.04 1.47
CA LYS A 43 5.79 -14.08 2.42
C LYS A 43 4.97 -15.37 2.22
N ALA A 44 3.67 -15.27 2.01
CA ALA A 44 2.80 -16.41 1.72
C ALA A 44 3.21 -17.11 0.42
N ALA A 45 3.57 -16.36 -0.62
CA ALA A 45 4.08 -16.92 -1.87
C ALA A 45 5.38 -17.73 -1.67
N SER A 46 6.24 -17.31 -0.76
CA SER A 46 7.47 -18.05 -0.40
C SER A 46 7.19 -19.36 0.37
N SER A 47 6.00 -19.51 0.93
CA SER A 47 5.57 -20.79 1.55
C SER A 47 4.78 -21.70 0.61
N GLY A 48 4.40 -21.21 -0.57
CA GLY A 48 3.56 -21.94 -1.53
C GLY A 48 2.11 -22.16 -1.07
N ASP A 49 1.66 -21.41 -0.08
CA ASP A 49 0.30 -21.54 0.49
C ASP A 49 -0.68 -20.63 -0.28
N LEU A 50 -1.40 -21.20 -1.24
CA LEU A 50 -2.35 -20.47 -2.07
C LEU A 50 -3.47 -19.81 -1.26
N SER A 51 -4.05 -20.53 -0.31
CA SER A 51 -5.12 -19.99 0.54
C SER A 51 -4.66 -18.78 1.33
N LYS A 52 -3.44 -18.81 1.82
CA LYS A 52 -2.83 -17.68 2.52
C LYS A 52 -2.51 -16.52 1.57
N MET A 53 -2.03 -16.79 0.36
CA MET A 53 -1.86 -15.76 -0.67
C MET A 53 -3.18 -15.06 -1.00
N GLU A 54 -4.24 -15.85 -1.21
CA GLU A 54 -5.59 -15.32 -1.47
C GLU A 54 -6.12 -14.48 -0.31
N MET A 55 -5.89 -14.90 0.93
CA MET A 55 -6.25 -14.14 2.12
C MET A 55 -5.61 -12.74 2.10
N TYR A 56 -4.32 -12.63 1.77
CA TYR A 56 -3.63 -11.35 1.68
C TYR A 56 -4.03 -10.52 0.45
N PHE A 57 -4.32 -11.15 -0.67
CA PHE A 57 -4.68 -10.45 -1.90
C PHE A 57 -6.14 -9.98 -1.89
N ASN A 58 -7.05 -10.87 -1.53
CA ASN A 58 -8.49 -10.59 -1.50
C ASN A 58 -8.96 -9.92 -0.21
N GLY A 59 -8.13 -9.94 0.85
CA GLY A 59 -8.47 -9.45 2.17
C GLY A 59 -9.43 -10.41 2.90
N ALA A 60 -9.27 -10.51 4.19
CA ALA A 60 -10.13 -11.28 5.09
C ALA A 60 -10.25 -10.56 6.43
N LYS A 61 -11.00 -11.14 7.37
CA LYS A 61 -10.98 -10.72 8.77
C LYS A 61 -9.74 -11.28 9.46
N SER A 62 -9.23 -10.55 10.43
CA SER A 62 -8.10 -10.97 11.29
C SER A 62 -6.84 -11.37 10.52
N VAL A 63 -6.54 -10.63 9.44
CA VAL A 63 -5.32 -10.86 8.66
C VAL A 63 -4.12 -10.40 9.49
N PRO A 64 -3.17 -11.31 9.84
CA PRO A 64 -2.01 -10.93 10.63
C PRO A 64 -1.04 -10.05 9.83
N ILE A 65 -0.50 -9.03 10.48
CA ILE A 65 0.67 -8.32 9.97
C ILE A 65 1.86 -9.27 10.15
N LEU A 66 2.35 -9.80 9.05
CA LEU A 66 3.60 -10.54 9.04
C LEU A 66 4.73 -9.53 9.10
N ASP A 67 5.58 -9.69 10.10
CA ASP A 67 6.65 -8.81 10.46
C ASP A 67 7.39 -8.28 9.22
N PRO A 68 7.18 -7.02 8.84
CA PRO A 68 8.15 -6.34 8.05
C PRO A 68 9.33 -6.19 8.99
N LYS A 69 10.54 -6.35 8.55
CA LYS A 69 11.75 -6.13 9.36
C LYS A 69 11.61 -4.83 10.16
N SER A 70 10.90 -4.87 11.28
CA SER A 70 10.80 -3.75 12.18
C SER A 70 12.15 -3.67 12.88
N SER A 71 12.86 -2.59 12.71
CA SER A 71 14.01 -2.35 13.58
C SER A 71 13.48 -2.11 15.00
N SER A 72 14.26 -2.45 16.02
CA SER A 72 13.93 -2.11 17.41
C SER A 72 13.69 -0.61 17.61
N LYS A 73 14.22 0.23 16.70
CA LYS A 73 14.06 1.68 16.68
C LYS A 73 12.66 2.12 16.18
N PHE A 74 12.02 1.34 15.29
CA PHE A 74 10.72 1.64 14.71
C PHE A 74 9.82 0.39 14.70
N PRO A 75 9.37 -0.08 15.88
CA PRO A 75 8.55 -1.28 15.97
C PRO A 75 7.14 -1.02 15.45
N ILE A 76 6.59 -1.94 14.66
CA ILE A 76 5.16 -1.96 14.35
C ILE A 76 4.40 -2.53 15.55
N LYS A 77 3.49 -1.74 16.09
CA LYS A 77 2.71 -2.09 17.28
C LYS A 77 1.49 -2.96 16.93
N GLN A 78 0.92 -2.76 15.76
CA GLN A 78 -0.27 -3.47 15.30
C GLN A 78 0.07 -4.94 14.98
N LYS A 79 -0.85 -5.82 15.29
CA LYS A 79 -0.76 -7.26 15.00
C LYS A 79 -1.63 -7.69 13.84
N LEU A 80 -2.73 -6.99 13.62
CA LEU A 80 -3.69 -7.28 12.56
C LEU A 80 -3.80 -6.10 11.59
N VAL A 81 -4.03 -6.41 10.32
CA VAL A 81 -4.16 -5.39 9.26
C VAL A 81 -5.33 -4.44 9.54
N GLU A 82 -6.41 -4.95 10.09
CA GLU A 82 -7.59 -4.16 10.44
C GLU A 82 -7.35 -3.13 11.55
N GLU A 83 -6.34 -3.30 12.37
CA GLU A 83 -5.93 -2.29 13.36
C GLU A 83 -5.33 -1.04 12.71
N LEU A 84 -4.81 -1.17 11.49
CA LEU A 84 -4.43 -0.03 10.65
C LEU A 84 -5.64 0.55 9.92
N SER A 85 -6.41 -0.30 9.25
CA SER A 85 -7.66 0.07 8.58
C SER A 85 -8.44 -1.17 8.17
N GLY A 86 -9.71 -1.27 8.62
CA GLY A 86 -10.57 -2.41 8.31
C GLY A 86 -10.98 -2.51 6.84
N GLY A 87 -11.28 -3.74 6.40
CA GLY A 87 -11.88 -4.03 5.10
C GLY A 87 -11.03 -3.71 3.87
N LYS A 88 -9.71 -3.57 4.02
CA LYS A 88 -8.81 -3.25 2.91
C LYS A 88 -8.44 -4.51 2.13
N LYS A 89 -8.29 -4.32 0.81
CA LYS A 89 -7.95 -5.38 -0.16
C LYS A 89 -6.94 -4.85 -1.17
N LEU A 90 -6.10 -5.73 -1.71
CA LEU A 90 -5.23 -5.39 -2.84
C LEU A 90 -5.98 -5.51 -4.17
N VAL A 91 -6.76 -6.58 -4.33
CA VAL A 91 -7.46 -6.92 -5.59
C VAL A 91 -8.30 -5.76 -6.14
N ASN A 92 -9.04 -5.05 -5.31
CA ASN A 92 -9.91 -3.94 -5.75
C ASN A 92 -9.16 -2.65 -6.12
N LYS A 93 -7.88 -2.58 -5.83
CA LYS A 93 -6.98 -1.46 -6.15
C LYS A 93 -5.95 -1.82 -7.23
N THR A 94 -5.95 -3.06 -7.68
CA THR A 94 -5.08 -3.54 -8.75
C THR A 94 -5.53 -2.96 -10.10
N TYR A 95 -4.59 -2.74 -11.00
CA TYR A 95 -4.82 -2.28 -12.36
C TYR A 95 -5.88 -3.13 -13.07
N LYS A 96 -6.92 -2.47 -13.58
CA LYS A 96 -8.10 -3.13 -14.16
C LYS A 96 -8.00 -3.36 -15.67
N GLY A 97 -7.05 -2.69 -16.31
CA GLY A 97 -6.81 -2.86 -17.75
C GLY A 97 -6.10 -4.19 -18.04
N LYS A 98 -6.09 -4.53 -19.33
CA LYS A 98 -5.34 -5.68 -19.82
C LYS A 98 -3.85 -5.38 -19.80
N VAL A 99 -3.06 -6.34 -19.34
CA VAL A 99 -1.60 -6.20 -19.26
C VAL A 99 -0.99 -6.45 -20.63
N VAL A 100 -0.44 -5.41 -21.24
CA VAL A 100 0.14 -5.47 -22.57
C VAL A 100 1.33 -6.45 -22.58
N GLY A 101 1.37 -7.31 -23.58
CA GLY A 101 2.40 -8.34 -23.72
C GLY A 101 2.23 -9.56 -22.83
N TRP A 102 1.24 -9.59 -21.94
CA TRP A 102 0.95 -10.77 -21.15
C TRP A 102 0.08 -11.76 -21.93
N PRO A 103 0.43 -13.04 -21.98
CA PRO A 103 -0.40 -14.06 -22.65
C PRO A 103 -1.81 -14.14 -22.06
N GLY A 104 -2.81 -14.47 -22.88
CA GLY A 104 -4.18 -14.68 -22.43
C GLY A 104 -4.97 -13.39 -22.17
N ASN A 105 -4.45 -12.21 -22.52
CA ASN A 105 -5.16 -10.94 -22.39
C ASN A 105 -5.69 -10.70 -20.94
N MET A 106 -4.86 -10.99 -19.96
CA MET A 106 -5.18 -10.92 -18.53
C MET A 106 -5.17 -9.49 -17.98
N THR A 107 -6.06 -9.20 -17.04
CA THR A 107 -6.01 -7.99 -16.21
C THR A 107 -4.89 -8.09 -15.17
N GLY A 108 -4.55 -6.97 -14.54
CA GLY A 108 -3.54 -6.98 -13.47
C GLY A 108 -3.86 -7.95 -12.33
N ALA A 109 -5.12 -8.08 -11.94
CA ALA A 109 -5.55 -9.02 -10.91
C ALA A 109 -5.43 -10.48 -11.37
N GLU A 110 -5.82 -10.78 -12.60
CA GLU A 110 -5.69 -12.13 -13.21
C GLU A 110 -4.22 -12.55 -13.33
N VAL A 111 -3.31 -11.63 -13.66
CA VAL A 111 -1.86 -11.89 -13.68
C VAL A 111 -1.34 -12.24 -12.29
N ILE A 112 -1.75 -11.51 -11.24
CA ILE A 112 -1.35 -11.83 -9.87
C ILE A 112 -1.89 -13.20 -9.45
N GLN A 113 -3.16 -13.49 -9.75
CA GLN A 113 -3.78 -14.78 -9.44
C GLN A 113 -3.01 -15.93 -10.13
N PHE A 114 -2.73 -15.79 -11.41
CA PHE A 114 -1.92 -16.75 -12.16
C PHE A 114 -0.55 -17.01 -11.48
N MET A 115 0.13 -15.94 -11.09
CA MET A 115 1.43 -16.09 -10.41
C MET A 115 1.31 -16.73 -9.02
N MET A 116 0.22 -16.48 -8.29
CA MET A 116 -0.05 -17.14 -7.00
C MET A 116 -0.24 -18.64 -7.16
N GLU A 117 -1.00 -19.06 -8.17
CA GLU A 117 -1.20 -20.48 -8.50
C GLU A 117 0.12 -21.15 -8.89
N LYS A 118 0.95 -20.48 -9.68
CA LYS A 118 2.31 -20.96 -10.01
C LYS A 118 3.21 -21.05 -8.78
N ALA A 119 3.17 -20.05 -7.89
CA ALA A 119 3.93 -20.10 -6.64
C ALA A 119 3.53 -21.30 -5.77
N ALA A 120 2.24 -21.62 -5.72
CA ALA A 120 1.72 -22.77 -4.97
C ALA A 120 2.08 -24.12 -5.60
N SER A 121 2.36 -24.17 -6.91
CA SER A 121 2.68 -25.40 -7.63
C SER A 121 4.15 -25.82 -7.58
N VAL A 122 5.03 -24.98 -7.01
CA VAL A 122 6.47 -25.22 -6.95
C VAL A 122 7.05 -25.03 -5.55
N PRO A 123 8.13 -25.73 -5.19
CA PRO A 123 8.72 -25.63 -3.86
C PRO A 123 9.15 -24.19 -3.52
N LYS A 124 8.70 -23.67 -2.38
CA LYS A 124 9.02 -22.30 -1.91
C LYS A 124 8.68 -21.19 -2.90
N GLY A 125 7.76 -21.46 -3.85
CA GLY A 125 7.38 -20.53 -4.89
C GLY A 125 8.46 -20.28 -5.98
N VAL A 126 9.48 -21.14 -6.06
CA VAL A 126 10.58 -21.02 -7.03
C VAL A 126 10.56 -22.21 -7.98
N ASP A 127 10.40 -21.94 -9.27
CA ASP A 127 10.53 -22.92 -10.32
C ASP A 127 12.01 -23.07 -10.71
N THR A 128 12.61 -24.17 -10.30
CA THR A 128 14.03 -24.43 -10.55
C THR A 128 14.35 -24.78 -12.00
N LEU A 129 13.35 -25.15 -12.78
CA LEU A 129 13.52 -25.47 -14.20
C LEU A 129 13.60 -24.23 -15.07
N THR A 130 12.74 -23.26 -14.80
CA THR A 130 12.67 -22.00 -15.54
C THR A 130 13.42 -20.84 -14.85
N GLY A 131 13.79 -20.98 -13.59
CA GLY A 131 14.40 -19.95 -12.77
C GLY A 131 13.40 -18.89 -12.26
N TYR A 132 12.10 -19.05 -12.47
CA TYR A 132 11.11 -18.07 -12.03
C TYR A 132 10.93 -18.09 -10.51
N ASN A 133 11.20 -16.95 -9.89
CA ASN A 133 10.96 -16.71 -8.47
C ASN A 133 9.62 -15.97 -8.32
N TYR A 134 8.51 -16.73 -8.19
CA TYR A 134 7.17 -16.17 -8.13
C TYR A 134 6.92 -15.23 -6.94
N PRO A 135 7.44 -15.44 -5.72
CA PRO A 135 7.38 -14.44 -4.65
C PRO A 135 7.92 -13.07 -5.05
N GLN A 136 9.04 -13.04 -5.77
CA GLN A 136 9.61 -11.79 -6.27
C GLN A 136 8.79 -11.21 -7.42
N LEU A 137 8.34 -12.04 -8.36
CA LEU A 137 7.51 -11.60 -9.49
C LEU A 137 6.18 -11.01 -8.99
N ILE A 138 5.46 -11.69 -8.10
CA ILE A 138 4.22 -11.21 -7.47
C ILE A 138 4.49 -9.87 -6.79
N SER A 139 5.52 -9.79 -5.95
CA SER A 139 5.83 -8.57 -5.21
C SER A 139 6.12 -7.39 -6.14
N LYS A 140 6.99 -7.58 -7.15
CA LYS A 140 7.38 -6.51 -8.08
C LYS A 140 6.23 -6.10 -9.00
N PHE A 141 5.46 -7.06 -9.50
CA PHE A 141 4.29 -6.76 -10.31
C PHE A 141 3.23 -6.00 -9.51
N ALA A 142 2.95 -6.41 -8.27
CA ALA A 142 2.00 -5.73 -7.40
C ALA A 142 2.45 -4.30 -7.03
N MET A 143 3.76 -4.03 -6.90
CA MET A 143 4.27 -2.66 -6.72
C MET A 143 3.84 -1.75 -7.89
N GLY A 144 3.90 -2.24 -9.12
CA GLY A 144 3.40 -1.51 -10.30
C GLY A 144 1.89 -1.48 -10.40
N ALA A 145 1.27 -2.66 -10.38
CA ALA A 145 -0.15 -2.82 -10.66
C ALA A 145 -1.08 -2.28 -9.56
N VAL A 146 -0.60 -2.17 -8.32
CA VAL A 146 -1.37 -1.61 -7.19
C VAL A 146 -0.82 -0.23 -6.81
N PHE A 147 0.38 -0.17 -6.26
CA PHE A 147 0.87 1.04 -5.58
C PHE A 147 1.22 2.17 -6.55
N TYR A 148 2.01 1.90 -7.57
CA TYR A 148 2.31 2.89 -8.61
C TYR A 148 1.04 3.32 -9.36
N ASN A 149 0.20 2.36 -9.76
CA ASN A 149 -1.06 2.64 -10.44
C ASN A 149 -1.99 3.53 -9.60
N GLN A 150 -2.11 3.28 -8.30
CA GLN A 150 -2.93 4.12 -7.42
C GLN A 150 -2.28 5.48 -7.18
N ALA A 151 -1.01 5.53 -6.81
CA ALA A 151 -0.34 6.80 -6.53
C ALA A 151 -0.31 7.71 -7.77
N CYS A 152 0.26 7.24 -8.88
CA CYS A 152 0.55 8.09 -10.03
C CYS A 152 -0.62 8.19 -11.00
N THR A 153 -1.27 7.07 -11.34
CA THR A 153 -2.33 7.09 -12.37
C THR A 153 -3.68 7.53 -11.80
N ASN A 154 -4.02 7.13 -10.58
CA ASN A 154 -5.30 7.46 -9.96
C ASN A 154 -5.22 8.78 -9.17
N TYR A 155 -4.46 8.83 -8.08
CA TYR A 155 -4.47 9.99 -7.16
C TYR A 155 -3.75 11.22 -7.71
N LEU A 156 -2.57 11.07 -8.29
CA LEU A 156 -1.86 12.16 -8.97
C LEU A 156 -2.30 12.36 -10.43
N GLY A 157 -3.33 11.63 -10.88
CA GLY A 157 -3.89 11.80 -12.21
C GLY A 157 -4.71 13.09 -12.34
N ALA A 158 -4.79 13.60 -13.57
CA ALA A 158 -5.44 14.88 -13.88
C ALA A 158 -6.87 15.01 -13.30
N LYS A 159 -7.66 13.93 -13.36
CA LYS A 159 -9.04 13.94 -12.82
C LYS A 159 -9.10 14.25 -11.32
N LYS A 160 -8.18 13.70 -10.53
CA LYS A 160 -8.20 13.90 -9.06
C LYS A 160 -7.46 15.16 -8.62
N LEU A 161 -6.49 15.63 -9.41
CA LEU A 161 -5.77 16.85 -9.12
C LEU A 161 -6.46 18.12 -9.67
N SER A 162 -7.54 17.98 -10.46
CA SER A 162 -8.25 19.15 -10.96
C SER A 162 -8.85 19.97 -9.80
N SER A 163 -8.87 21.29 -9.97
CA SER A 163 -9.44 22.20 -8.98
C SER A 163 -10.95 22.07 -8.86
N GLU A 164 -11.61 21.64 -9.92
CA GLU A 164 -13.06 21.41 -9.94
C GLU A 164 -13.47 20.22 -9.07
N SER A 165 -12.74 19.10 -9.15
CA SER A 165 -13.07 17.90 -8.41
C SER A 165 -12.48 17.89 -6.99
N LYS A 166 -11.35 18.56 -6.76
CA LYS A 166 -10.64 18.60 -5.48
C LYS A 166 -10.10 20.02 -5.22
N PRO A 167 -10.96 20.94 -4.73
CA PRO A 167 -10.54 22.30 -4.41
C PRO A 167 -9.51 22.29 -3.26
N ASN A 168 -8.68 23.35 -3.22
CA ASN A 168 -7.67 23.54 -2.17
C ASN A 168 -8.02 24.69 -1.20
N ASP A 169 -9.24 25.16 -1.23
CA ASP A 169 -9.74 26.29 -0.44
C ASP A 169 -10.99 25.96 0.37
N ALA A 170 -11.48 24.73 0.27
CA ALA A 170 -12.65 24.25 0.98
C ALA A 170 -12.38 22.88 1.65
N PRO A 171 -13.08 22.58 2.76
CA PRO A 171 -12.98 21.27 3.41
C PRO A 171 -13.32 20.13 2.44
N TYR A 172 -12.61 19.02 2.56
CA TYR A 172 -12.88 17.80 1.78
C TYR A 172 -14.34 17.33 1.93
N LYS A 173 -14.88 17.43 3.13
CA LYS A 173 -16.28 17.17 3.48
C LYS A 173 -16.62 17.94 4.75
N LYS A 174 -17.92 18.07 5.07
CA LYS A 174 -18.36 18.71 6.32
C LYS A 174 -17.61 18.16 7.53
N GLY A 175 -16.99 19.04 8.28
CA GLY A 175 -16.19 18.72 9.46
C GLY A 175 -14.77 18.21 9.20
N ALA A 176 -14.34 18.08 7.94
CA ALA A 176 -12.97 17.76 7.63
C ALA A 176 -12.04 18.95 7.94
N LYS A 177 -10.83 18.63 8.39
CA LYS A 177 -9.78 19.56 8.79
C LYS A 177 -8.81 19.86 7.66
N TYR A 178 -9.00 19.27 6.50
CA TYR A 178 -8.14 19.33 5.34
C TYR A 178 -8.97 19.48 4.06
N THR A 179 -8.34 19.98 3.03
CA THR A 179 -8.98 20.20 1.72
C THR A 179 -9.07 18.89 0.93
N GLY A 180 -9.88 18.90 -0.14
CA GLY A 180 -9.96 17.77 -1.07
C GLY A 180 -8.61 17.45 -1.73
N LYS A 181 -7.80 18.45 -2.02
CA LYS A 181 -6.48 18.28 -2.63
C LYS A 181 -5.46 17.72 -1.64
N GLU A 182 -5.45 18.21 -0.42
CA GLU A 182 -4.61 17.64 0.65
C GLU A 182 -4.93 16.17 0.90
N HIS A 183 -6.23 15.81 0.88
CA HIS A 183 -6.65 14.42 1.01
C HIS A 183 -6.15 13.53 -0.14
N VAL A 184 -6.24 14.01 -1.38
CA VAL A 184 -5.74 13.28 -2.55
C VAL A 184 -4.23 13.11 -2.49
N TRP A 185 -3.50 14.15 -2.13
CA TRP A 185 -2.05 14.11 -1.96
C TRP A 185 -1.63 13.11 -0.89
N ASP A 186 -2.27 13.18 0.26
CA ASP A 186 -2.03 12.30 1.39
C ASP A 186 -2.24 10.82 1.03
N GLU A 187 -3.33 10.49 0.32
CA GLU A 187 -3.58 9.14 -0.16
C GLU A 187 -2.54 8.68 -1.20
N ALA A 188 -2.11 9.56 -2.11
CA ALA A 188 -1.05 9.25 -3.06
C ALA A 188 0.27 8.94 -2.35
N PHE A 189 0.63 9.76 -1.37
CA PHE A 189 1.81 9.56 -0.53
C PHE A 189 1.72 8.26 0.26
N GLY A 190 0.56 7.94 0.81
CA GLY A 190 0.32 6.67 1.49
C GLY A 190 0.57 5.45 0.59
N TYR A 191 0.19 5.52 -0.68
CA TYR A 191 0.52 4.47 -1.66
C TYR A 191 2.01 4.44 -2.02
N TRP A 192 2.68 5.58 -2.02
CA TRP A 192 4.14 5.63 -2.17
C TRP A 192 4.83 4.88 -1.03
N GLY A 193 4.33 4.99 0.20
CA GLY A 193 4.77 4.22 1.35
C GLY A 193 6.08 4.70 1.97
N ALA A 194 6.44 5.98 1.79
CA ALA A 194 7.59 6.54 2.46
C ALA A 194 7.35 6.66 3.97
N ALA A 195 8.32 6.20 4.76
CA ALA A 195 8.24 6.29 6.21
C ALA A 195 8.51 7.73 6.71
N ALA A 196 7.86 8.13 7.80
CA ALA A 196 7.98 9.46 8.40
C ALA A 196 9.43 9.86 8.69
N HIS A 197 10.21 8.92 9.20
CA HIS A 197 11.60 9.13 9.56
C HIS A 197 12.55 9.26 8.36
N THR A 198 12.10 8.97 7.13
CA THR A 198 12.94 9.04 5.92
C THR A 198 13.54 10.44 5.72
N LEU A 199 12.82 11.49 6.11
CA LEU A 199 13.29 12.88 5.98
C LEU A 199 14.33 13.28 7.05
N THR A 200 14.46 12.50 8.12
CA THR A 200 15.35 12.79 9.26
C THR A 200 16.56 11.87 9.35
N LEU A 201 16.58 10.81 8.55
CA LEU A 201 17.66 9.85 8.52
C LEU A 201 18.71 10.21 7.46
N THR A 202 19.96 9.96 7.79
CA THR A 202 21.04 9.90 6.80
C THR A 202 20.85 8.68 5.88
N ALA A 203 21.52 8.67 4.73
CA ALA A 203 21.51 7.53 3.81
C ALA A 203 21.95 6.22 4.49
N LYS A 204 22.95 6.29 5.38
CA LYS A 204 23.42 5.14 6.16
C LYS A 204 22.35 4.62 7.12
N GLU A 205 21.71 5.50 7.86
CA GLU A 205 20.64 5.12 8.79
C GLU A 205 19.43 4.55 8.04
N SER A 206 19.05 5.15 6.90
CA SER A 206 17.98 4.64 6.05
C SER A 206 18.28 3.22 5.55
N TYR A 207 19.53 2.95 5.17
CA TYR A 207 19.99 1.62 4.78
C TYR A 207 19.90 0.61 5.94
N GLU A 208 20.34 1.01 7.13
CA GLU A 208 20.30 0.13 8.31
C GLU A 208 18.87 -0.20 8.75
N VAL A 209 17.94 0.74 8.59
CA VAL A 209 16.51 0.50 8.87
C VAL A 209 15.85 -0.40 7.81
N ALA A 210 16.32 -0.37 6.57
CA ALA A 210 15.79 -1.17 5.48
C ALA A 210 16.33 -2.61 5.42
N LYS A 211 17.39 -2.91 6.15
CA LYS A 211 17.97 -4.26 6.30
C LYS A 211 17.05 -5.21 7.06
#